data_7273821677fc0407b1036f76ef0fa4f6
#
_entry.id   7273821677fc0407b1036f76ef0fa4f6
#
_cell.length_a   1.000
_cell.length_b   1.000
_cell.length_c   1.000
_cell.angle_alpha   90.00
_cell.angle_beta   90.00
_cell.angle_gamma   90.00
#
_symmetry.space_group_name_H-M   'P 1'
#
loop_
_entity.id
_entity.type
_entity.pdbx_description
1 polymer ?
#
loop_
_entity_poly.entity_id
_entity_poly.type
_entity_poly.pdbx_seq_one_letter_code
_entity_poly.pdbx_strand_id
1 'polypeptide(L)'
;MRWIALVLFACTHAGPRQSAPSPALELVESEPVETTLDRTELREAWQVWPEMIARASARLDFAEMYAVDEGRSRLTPIVEAVEKAAARGVRVRFLAAASFAKTYPQVLAALEQHGVQVRKLEKPFLHAKYFVADGREAYLGSQNFDWRSLQHIQELGVRFRQPEAIRELEDIFETDWIGELQRPSTAYDFPEHTADGADVTLVASPRGTLPDEKFWDLPALVEIVNSARKSVRVQALTYSEVPDLSDALLKAAARGVSVQLILSDWELRPKTLAALRALDPRIEVRIFTVPAASSGFIPFARVVHAKYCVIDGARGWVGTGNWEPDYFFKSRNVGLLIDGGQIPLQLDAFFAGNWNSPYAAPFDRTREYSPPRISRAPQGRAALLFHEG
;
A
#
# COMPACT_ATOMS: atom_id res chain seq x y z
N MET A 1 -43.88 -62.96 11.86
CA MET A 1 -44.01 -61.52 12.19
C MET A 1 -42.59 -60.90 12.17
N ARG A 2 -42.25 -60.15 11.12
CA ARG A 2 -40.95 -59.44 11.00
C ARG A 2 -41.23 -57.96 11.21
N TRP A 3 -40.65 -57.40 12.23
CA TRP A 3 -40.71 -55.97 12.51
C TRP A 3 -39.62 -55.22 11.66
N ILE A 4 -40.03 -54.28 10.79
CA ILE A 4 -39.18 -53.39 10.04
C ILE A 4 -39.03 -52.12 10.88
N ALA A 5 -37.82 -51.85 11.36
CA ALA A 5 -37.51 -50.60 12.04
C ALA A 5 -37.20 -49.53 10.98
N LEU A 6 -38.02 -48.48 10.96
CA LEU A 6 -37.84 -47.29 10.11
C LEU A 6 -36.84 -46.35 10.81
N VAL A 7 -35.66 -46.20 10.26
CA VAL A 7 -34.67 -45.20 10.74
C VAL A 7 -34.92 -43.89 10.01
N LEU A 8 -35.45 -42.91 10.74
CA LEU A 8 -35.60 -41.54 10.26
C LEU A 8 -34.24 -40.81 10.36
N PHE A 9 -33.62 -40.52 9.24
CA PHE A 9 -32.47 -39.60 9.16
C PHE A 9 -32.98 -38.15 9.29
N ALA A 10 -32.71 -37.51 10.42
CA ALA A 10 -32.92 -36.09 10.59
C ALA A 10 -31.77 -35.31 9.86
N CYS A 11 -32.07 -34.73 8.71
CA CYS A 11 -31.18 -33.74 8.09
C CYS A 11 -31.20 -32.48 8.93
N THR A 12 -30.17 -32.29 9.75
CA THR A 12 -29.91 -30.99 10.38
C THR A 12 -29.37 -30.02 9.31
N HIS A 13 -30.20 -29.09 8.86
CA HIS A 13 -29.77 -27.96 8.07
C HIS A 13 -28.86 -27.10 8.96
N ALA A 14 -27.57 -27.15 8.71
CA ALA A 14 -26.64 -26.14 9.25
C ALA A 14 -27.07 -24.79 8.67
N GLY A 15 -27.58 -23.90 9.52
CA GLY A 15 -27.84 -22.51 9.14
C GLY A 15 -26.57 -21.84 8.63
N PRO A 16 -26.69 -20.77 7.82
CA PRO A 16 -25.52 -20.06 7.32
C PRO A 16 -24.64 -19.68 8.51
N ARG A 17 -23.37 -20.11 8.50
CA ARG A 17 -22.37 -19.64 9.48
C ARG A 17 -22.34 -18.13 9.38
N GLN A 18 -22.74 -17.42 10.43
CA GLN A 18 -22.44 -16.01 10.56
C GLN A 18 -20.92 -15.87 10.45
N SER A 19 -20.47 -15.23 9.39
CA SER A 19 -19.05 -14.87 9.26
C SER A 19 -18.66 -14.05 10.50
N ALA A 20 -17.55 -14.41 11.13
CA ALA A 20 -16.99 -13.60 12.21
C ALA A 20 -16.90 -12.13 11.75
N PRO A 21 -17.17 -11.15 12.62
CA PRO A 21 -17.02 -9.75 12.25
C PRO A 21 -15.60 -9.52 11.75
N SER A 22 -15.46 -8.88 10.60
CA SER A 22 -14.15 -8.54 10.05
C SER A 22 -13.37 -7.70 11.08
N PRO A 23 -12.06 -7.93 11.26
CA PRO A 23 -11.25 -7.20 12.22
C PRO A 23 -11.29 -5.69 11.95
N ALA A 24 -11.04 -4.89 12.99
CA ALA A 24 -10.97 -3.44 12.88
C ALA A 24 -9.80 -2.97 12.01
N LEU A 25 -8.68 -3.72 12.07
CA LEU A 25 -7.51 -3.60 11.21
C LEU A 25 -7.23 -4.95 10.54
N GLU A 26 -6.98 -4.96 9.25
CA GLU A 26 -6.66 -6.15 8.46
C GLU A 26 -5.50 -5.84 7.52
N LEU A 27 -4.38 -6.57 7.67
CA LEU A 27 -3.28 -6.52 6.73
C LEU A 27 -3.67 -7.30 5.47
N VAL A 28 -3.46 -6.70 4.31
CA VAL A 28 -3.91 -7.23 3.01
C VAL A 28 -2.74 -7.21 2.04
N GLU A 29 -2.48 -8.33 1.38
CA GLU A 29 -1.37 -8.43 0.44
C GLU A 29 -1.82 -8.50 -1.02
N SER A 30 -0.87 -8.40 -1.93
CA SER A 30 -0.91 -8.96 -3.28
C SER A 30 0.41 -9.64 -3.53
N GLU A 31 0.37 -10.86 -4.01
CA GLU A 31 1.55 -11.64 -4.32
C GLU A 31 1.72 -11.84 -5.84
N PRO A 32 2.97 -11.85 -6.34
CA PRO A 32 3.22 -12.18 -7.72
C PRO A 32 2.91 -13.67 -7.96
N VAL A 33 1.98 -13.97 -8.84
CA VAL A 33 1.71 -15.36 -9.27
C VAL A 33 3.00 -16.08 -9.69
N GLU A 34 3.02 -17.40 -9.60
CA GLU A 34 4.21 -18.22 -9.93
C GLU A 34 5.42 -17.90 -9.01
N THR A 35 5.16 -17.58 -7.74
CA THR A 35 6.17 -17.42 -6.69
C THR A 35 5.74 -18.16 -5.42
N THR A 36 6.61 -18.20 -4.43
CA THR A 36 6.33 -18.74 -3.10
C THR A 36 6.20 -17.61 -2.07
N LEU A 37 5.70 -16.45 -2.49
CA LEU A 37 5.61 -15.25 -1.66
C LEU A 37 4.28 -15.10 -0.94
N ASP A 38 3.26 -15.87 -1.35
CA ASP A 38 1.94 -15.91 -0.72
C ASP A 38 2.04 -16.17 0.79
N ARG A 39 1.32 -15.38 1.57
CA ARG A 39 1.11 -15.53 3.01
C ARG A 39 -0.32 -15.98 3.24
N THR A 40 -0.52 -17.28 3.33
CA THR A 40 -1.86 -17.90 3.45
C THR A 40 -2.70 -17.38 4.62
N GLU A 41 -2.08 -16.73 5.61
CA GLU A 41 -2.72 -16.05 6.72
C GLU A 41 -3.21 -14.63 6.39
N LEU A 42 -2.79 -14.05 5.26
CA LEU A 42 -3.24 -12.74 4.77
C LEU A 42 -4.24 -12.94 3.64
N ARG A 43 -5.14 -11.99 3.51
CA ARG A 43 -6.06 -11.95 2.38
C ARG A 43 -5.49 -11.10 1.26
N GLU A 44 -5.84 -11.46 0.04
CA GLU A 44 -5.46 -10.76 -1.17
C GLU A 44 -6.33 -9.53 -1.45
N ALA A 45 -5.73 -8.45 -1.95
CA ALA A 45 -6.46 -7.23 -2.30
C ALA A 45 -7.58 -7.49 -3.33
N TRP A 46 -7.36 -8.40 -4.30
CA TRP A 46 -8.37 -8.76 -5.29
C TRP A 46 -9.60 -9.48 -4.70
N GLN A 47 -9.51 -9.99 -3.46
CA GLN A 47 -10.62 -10.54 -2.69
C GLN A 47 -11.28 -9.48 -1.82
N VAL A 48 -10.47 -8.65 -1.15
CA VAL A 48 -10.94 -7.68 -0.15
C VAL A 48 -11.63 -6.48 -0.80
N TRP A 49 -11.07 -5.93 -1.88
CA TRP A 49 -11.60 -4.74 -2.52
C TRP A 49 -13.03 -4.93 -3.07
N PRO A 50 -13.36 -6.01 -3.82
CA PRO A 50 -14.74 -6.21 -4.28
C PRO A 50 -15.74 -6.32 -3.14
N GLU A 51 -15.36 -6.92 -2.00
CA GLU A 51 -16.23 -7.02 -0.83
C GLU A 51 -16.55 -5.66 -0.22
N MET A 52 -15.54 -4.78 -0.09
CA MET A 52 -15.71 -3.41 0.40
C MET A 52 -16.61 -2.60 -0.54
N ILE A 53 -16.34 -2.64 -1.86
CA ILE A 53 -17.10 -1.96 -2.89
C ILE A 53 -18.56 -2.44 -2.95
N ALA A 54 -18.78 -3.75 -2.85
CA ALA A 54 -20.12 -4.33 -2.90
C ALA A 54 -20.99 -3.94 -1.68
N ARG A 55 -20.38 -3.71 -0.51
CA ARG A 55 -21.07 -3.26 0.71
C ARG A 55 -21.39 -1.77 0.73
N ALA A 56 -20.72 -0.96 -0.08
CA ALA A 56 -20.97 0.46 -0.15
C ALA A 56 -22.40 0.74 -0.59
N SER A 57 -23.08 1.64 0.13
CA SER A 57 -24.48 1.99 -0.04
C SER A 57 -24.73 3.47 -0.33
N ALA A 58 -23.82 4.35 0.02
CA ALA A 58 -23.94 5.79 -0.13
C ALA A 58 -22.84 6.40 -0.98
N ARG A 59 -21.57 6.10 -0.70
CA ARG A 59 -20.45 6.70 -1.42
C ARG A 59 -19.21 5.81 -1.46
N LEU A 60 -18.41 6.00 -2.52
CA LEU A 60 -17.07 5.44 -2.71
C LEU A 60 -16.16 6.54 -3.22
N ASP A 61 -15.08 6.81 -2.52
CA ASP A 61 -14.11 7.85 -2.87
C ASP A 61 -12.74 7.18 -3.06
N PHE A 62 -12.27 7.16 -4.32
CA PHE A 62 -10.98 6.60 -4.70
C PHE A 62 -9.96 7.71 -4.97
N ALA A 63 -8.76 7.59 -4.40
CA ALA A 63 -7.60 8.41 -4.75
C ALA A 63 -6.46 7.49 -5.15
N GLU A 64 -6.20 7.45 -6.45
CA GLU A 64 -5.30 6.50 -7.09
C GLU A 64 -4.33 7.21 -8.03
N MET A 65 -3.08 6.80 -8.03
CA MET A 65 -2.10 7.35 -8.97
C MET A 65 -2.55 7.18 -10.42
N TYR A 66 -3.07 6.00 -10.77
CA TYR A 66 -3.61 5.66 -12.09
C TYR A 66 -4.51 4.42 -12.02
N ALA A 67 -5.19 4.15 -13.13
CA ALA A 67 -6.02 2.95 -13.29
C ALA A 67 -5.70 2.25 -14.63
N VAL A 68 -5.31 0.96 -14.59
CA VAL A 68 -4.96 0.16 -15.77
C VAL A 68 -5.47 -1.27 -15.65
N ASP A 69 -6.29 -1.68 -16.62
CA ASP A 69 -6.72 -3.07 -16.75
C ASP A 69 -6.42 -3.60 -18.17
N GLU A 70 -6.07 -4.87 -18.28
CA GLU A 70 -5.88 -5.58 -19.56
C GLU A 70 -7.15 -6.34 -20.02
N GLY A 71 -8.20 -6.36 -19.20
CA GLY A 71 -9.34 -7.26 -19.37
C GLY A 71 -8.98 -8.72 -19.04
N ARG A 72 -9.88 -9.43 -18.36
CA ARG A 72 -9.68 -10.78 -17.85
C ARG A 72 -8.54 -10.90 -16.81
N SER A 73 -8.28 -9.85 -16.07
CA SER A 73 -7.32 -9.79 -14.96
C SER A 73 -8.01 -9.90 -13.60
N ARG A 74 -7.22 -9.96 -12.51
CA ARG A 74 -7.74 -9.83 -11.14
C ARG A 74 -8.39 -8.45 -10.88
N LEU A 75 -8.07 -7.42 -11.66
CA LEU A 75 -8.68 -6.09 -11.54
C LEU A 75 -10.04 -5.99 -12.24
N THR A 76 -10.27 -6.74 -13.32
CA THR A 76 -11.52 -6.66 -14.11
C THR A 76 -12.78 -6.79 -13.23
N PRO A 77 -12.91 -7.77 -12.32
CA PRO A 77 -14.07 -7.87 -11.42
C PRO A 77 -14.22 -6.67 -10.47
N ILE A 78 -13.13 -5.99 -10.14
CA ILE A 78 -13.13 -4.81 -9.27
C ILE A 78 -13.67 -3.60 -10.03
N VAL A 79 -13.22 -3.38 -11.26
CA VAL A 79 -13.77 -2.33 -12.14
C VAL A 79 -15.28 -2.55 -12.30
N GLU A 80 -15.71 -3.77 -12.61
CA GLU A 80 -17.15 -4.11 -12.70
C GLU A 80 -17.89 -3.88 -11.38
N ALA A 81 -17.26 -4.12 -10.23
CA ALA A 81 -17.89 -3.86 -8.93
C ALA A 81 -18.09 -2.35 -8.69
N VAL A 82 -17.16 -1.50 -9.13
CA VAL A 82 -17.27 -0.04 -9.08
C VAL A 82 -18.41 0.44 -9.99
N GLU A 83 -18.50 -0.06 -11.23
CA GLU A 83 -19.57 0.25 -12.18
C GLU A 83 -20.94 -0.18 -11.62
N LYS A 84 -21.04 -1.39 -11.07
CA LYS A 84 -22.25 -1.89 -10.41
C LYS A 84 -22.64 -1.05 -9.19
N ALA A 85 -21.68 -0.54 -8.41
CA ALA A 85 -21.95 0.37 -7.30
C ALA A 85 -22.58 1.69 -7.80
N ALA A 86 -22.01 2.30 -8.84
CA ALA A 86 -22.57 3.50 -9.47
C ALA A 86 -23.99 3.24 -10.03
N ALA A 87 -24.21 2.10 -10.70
CA ALA A 87 -25.52 1.70 -11.21
C ALA A 87 -26.57 1.48 -10.09
N ARG A 88 -26.16 1.11 -8.88
CA ARG A 88 -27.03 1.03 -7.70
C ARG A 88 -27.36 2.39 -7.08
N GLY A 89 -26.79 3.49 -7.59
CA GLY A 89 -26.99 4.84 -7.06
C GLY A 89 -25.98 5.26 -5.99
N VAL A 90 -24.92 4.47 -5.76
CA VAL A 90 -23.78 4.87 -4.90
C VAL A 90 -23.06 6.04 -5.60
N ARG A 91 -22.79 7.13 -4.86
CA ARG A 91 -21.97 8.22 -5.40
C ARG A 91 -20.51 7.75 -5.45
N VAL A 92 -20.00 7.55 -6.65
CA VAL A 92 -18.62 7.12 -6.85
C VAL A 92 -17.80 8.28 -7.41
N ARG A 93 -16.68 8.59 -6.73
CA ARG A 93 -15.69 9.60 -7.14
C ARG A 93 -14.33 8.91 -7.30
N PHE A 94 -13.63 9.26 -8.37
CA PHE A 94 -12.30 8.71 -8.66
C PHE A 94 -11.33 9.86 -8.97
N LEU A 95 -10.37 10.08 -8.08
CA LEU A 95 -9.30 11.06 -8.24
C LEU A 95 -8.06 10.35 -8.78
N ALA A 96 -7.51 10.84 -9.89
CA ALA A 96 -6.30 10.28 -10.53
C ALA A 96 -5.22 11.35 -10.70
N ALA A 97 -3.95 10.96 -10.73
CA ALA A 97 -2.86 11.88 -11.08
C ALA A 97 -3.01 12.35 -12.54
N ALA A 98 -2.99 13.65 -12.77
CA ALA A 98 -3.28 14.23 -14.09
C ALA A 98 -2.32 13.75 -15.18
N SER A 99 -1.03 13.60 -14.87
CA SER A 99 -0.01 13.09 -15.79
C SER A 99 -0.28 11.65 -16.23
N PHE A 100 -0.66 10.79 -15.26
CA PHE A 100 -0.96 9.38 -15.52
C PHE A 100 -2.33 9.15 -16.17
N ALA A 101 -3.32 9.98 -15.88
CA ALA A 101 -4.61 9.97 -16.56
C ALA A 101 -4.49 10.25 -18.05
N LYS A 102 -3.48 11.02 -18.49
CA LYS A 102 -3.16 11.21 -19.92
C LYS A 102 -2.52 9.96 -20.54
N THR A 103 -1.70 9.24 -19.76
CA THR A 103 -0.99 8.04 -20.23
C THR A 103 -1.91 6.83 -20.30
N TYR A 104 -2.83 6.70 -19.33
CA TYR A 104 -3.73 5.56 -19.16
C TYR A 104 -5.18 6.03 -19.02
N PRO A 105 -5.83 6.51 -20.10
CA PRO A 105 -7.18 7.06 -20.03
C PRO A 105 -8.29 6.01 -20.05
N GLN A 106 -8.02 4.76 -20.43
CA GLN A 106 -9.03 3.79 -20.85
C GLN A 106 -9.99 3.40 -19.70
N VAL A 107 -9.45 2.98 -18.54
CA VAL A 107 -10.26 2.59 -17.38
C VAL A 107 -11.05 3.79 -16.85
N LEU A 108 -10.41 4.97 -16.78
CA LEU A 108 -11.08 6.19 -16.30
C LEU A 108 -12.25 6.57 -17.21
N ALA A 109 -12.07 6.50 -18.53
CA ALA A 109 -13.14 6.79 -19.51
C ALA A 109 -14.29 5.77 -19.39
N ALA A 110 -14.00 4.49 -19.16
CA ALA A 110 -15.02 3.47 -18.95
C ALA A 110 -15.81 3.76 -17.66
N LEU A 111 -15.15 4.10 -16.57
CA LEU A 111 -15.79 4.47 -15.30
C LEU A 111 -16.70 5.71 -15.47
N GLU A 112 -16.24 6.75 -16.19
CA GLU A 112 -17.05 7.94 -16.50
C GLU A 112 -18.34 7.59 -17.26
N GLN A 113 -18.25 6.67 -18.25
CA GLN A 113 -19.41 6.20 -19.01
C GLN A 113 -20.46 5.48 -18.13
N HIS A 114 -20.03 4.90 -17.00
CA HIS A 114 -20.89 4.24 -16.02
C HIS A 114 -21.31 5.18 -14.86
N GLY A 115 -21.10 6.50 -14.99
CA GLY A 115 -21.59 7.49 -14.03
C GLY A 115 -20.64 7.77 -12.86
N VAL A 116 -19.41 7.28 -12.89
CA VAL A 116 -18.38 7.63 -11.92
C VAL A 116 -17.88 9.06 -12.18
N GLN A 117 -17.79 9.88 -11.15
CA GLN A 117 -17.21 11.21 -11.26
C GLN A 117 -15.68 11.10 -11.23
N VAL A 118 -15.00 11.43 -12.31
CA VAL A 118 -13.54 11.40 -12.41
C VAL A 118 -12.97 12.81 -12.36
N ARG A 119 -11.97 13.03 -11.50
CA ARG A 119 -11.15 14.24 -11.47
C ARG A 119 -9.66 13.91 -11.59
N LYS A 120 -8.88 14.90 -12.04
CA LYS A 120 -7.45 14.77 -12.28
C LYS A 120 -6.72 15.78 -11.43
N LEU A 121 -5.88 15.32 -10.50
CA LEU A 121 -5.09 16.17 -9.62
C LEU A 121 -3.75 16.52 -10.28
N GLU A 122 -3.50 17.82 -10.44
CA GLU A 122 -2.24 18.34 -10.99
C GLU A 122 -1.17 18.46 -9.88
N LYS A 123 -1.55 19.02 -8.72
CA LYS A 123 -0.67 19.29 -7.58
C LYS A 123 -1.43 19.17 -6.26
N PRO A 124 -0.80 18.53 -5.24
CA PRO A 124 0.49 17.81 -5.30
C PRO A 124 0.40 16.60 -6.24
N PHE A 125 1.54 16.05 -6.67
CA PHE A 125 1.54 14.82 -7.45
C PHE A 125 0.86 13.70 -6.66
N LEU A 126 -0.22 13.12 -7.17
CA LEU A 126 -0.97 12.07 -6.49
C LEU A 126 -0.24 10.72 -6.61
N HIS A 127 0.41 10.32 -5.53
CA HIS A 127 1.03 8.99 -5.42
C HIS A 127 0.31 8.11 -4.39
N ALA A 128 -0.67 8.63 -3.68
CA ALA A 128 -1.52 7.87 -2.78
C ALA A 128 -2.30 6.78 -3.53
N LYS A 129 -2.65 5.72 -2.82
CA LYS A 129 -3.51 4.62 -3.26
C LYS A 129 -4.40 4.26 -2.10
N TYR A 130 -5.62 4.75 -2.14
CA TYR A 130 -6.62 4.47 -1.11
C TYR A 130 -8.03 4.65 -1.62
N PHE A 131 -8.98 4.07 -0.92
CA PHE A 131 -10.38 4.40 -1.10
C PHE A 131 -11.15 4.32 0.23
N VAL A 132 -12.21 5.09 0.32
CA VAL A 132 -13.12 5.15 1.46
C VAL A 132 -14.51 4.72 1.02
N ALA A 133 -15.12 3.81 1.79
CA ALA A 133 -16.49 3.32 1.59
C ALA A 133 -17.40 3.83 2.71
N ASP A 134 -18.42 4.62 2.34
CA ASP A 134 -19.46 5.17 3.22
C ASP A 134 -18.96 5.98 4.44
N GLY A 135 -17.66 6.35 4.50
CA GLY A 135 -17.05 6.95 5.68
C GLY A 135 -16.96 6.01 6.89
N ARG A 136 -16.98 4.69 6.66
CA ARG A 136 -17.01 3.65 7.70
C ARG A 136 -15.91 2.63 7.59
N GLU A 137 -15.34 2.50 6.40
CA GLU A 137 -14.31 1.54 6.09
C GLU A 137 -13.40 2.14 5.03
N ALA A 138 -12.10 1.97 5.19
CA ALA A 138 -11.13 2.44 4.23
C ALA A 138 -10.06 1.38 3.96
N TYR A 139 -9.42 1.51 2.82
CA TYR A 139 -8.23 0.79 2.42
C TYR A 139 -7.15 1.78 2.01
N LEU A 140 -5.92 1.59 2.45
CA LEU A 140 -4.74 2.25 1.90
C LEU A 140 -3.59 1.25 1.78
N GLY A 141 -2.73 1.46 0.78
CA GLY A 141 -1.60 0.56 0.59
C GLY A 141 -0.69 0.94 -0.57
N SER A 142 0.14 0.00 -0.93
CA SER A 142 1.05 0.17 -2.06
C SER A 142 0.43 -0.23 -3.41
N GLN A 143 -0.67 -0.97 -3.41
CA GLN A 143 -1.34 -1.45 -4.61
C GLN A 143 -1.92 -0.29 -5.41
N ASN A 144 -1.47 -0.11 -6.65
CA ASN A 144 -2.15 0.74 -7.61
C ASN A 144 -3.44 0.06 -8.11
N PHE A 145 -4.38 0.83 -8.61
CA PHE A 145 -5.57 0.33 -9.29
C PHE A 145 -5.18 -0.24 -10.66
N ASP A 146 -4.42 -1.34 -10.62
CA ASP A 146 -3.67 -1.90 -11.74
C ASP A 146 -3.67 -3.43 -11.67
N TRP A 147 -3.98 -4.07 -12.80
CA TRP A 147 -3.97 -5.52 -12.90
C TRP A 147 -2.64 -6.15 -12.49
N ARG A 148 -1.51 -5.48 -12.77
CA ARG A 148 -0.17 -5.94 -12.38
C ARG A 148 0.03 -5.95 -10.87
N SER A 149 -0.46 -4.91 -10.20
CA SER A 149 -0.42 -4.80 -8.73
C SER A 149 -1.17 -5.94 -8.04
N LEU A 150 -2.22 -6.47 -8.66
CA LEU A 150 -3.04 -7.52 -8.07
C LEU A 150 -2.61 -8.95 -8.40
N GLN A 151 -1.64 -9.13 -9.32
CA GLN A 151 -1.22 -10.48 -9.73
C GLN A 151 0.25 -10.67 -10.11
N HIS A 152 1.04 -9.59 -10.22
CA HIS A 152 2.42 -9.67 -10.68
C HIS A 152 3.42 -8.87 -9.86
N ILE A 153 2.96 -8.17 -8.83
CA ILE A 153 3.77 -7.32 -7.96
C ILE A 153 3.51 -7.70 -6.50
N GLN A 154 4.56 -7.75 -5.68
CA GLN A 154 4.37 -7.91 -4.25
C GLN A 154 3.99 -6.58 -3.61
N GLU A 155 2.80 -6.51 -3.05
CA GLU A 155 2.24 -5.30 -2.47
C GLU A 155 1.70 -5.57 -1.06
N LEU A 156 1.48 -4.51 -0.30
CA LEU A 156 0.91 -4.59 1.04
C LEU A 156 0.05 -3.37 1.33
N GLY A 157 -1.08 -3.58 2.00
CA GLY A 157 -1.97 -2.51 2.43
C GLY A 157 -2.72 -2.88 3.70
N VAL A 158 -3.51 -1.95 4.19
CA VAL A 158 -4.34 -2.13 5.38
C VAL A 158 -5.76 -1.70 5.08
N ARG A 159 -6.71 -2.58 5.38
CA ARG A 159 -8.12 -2.26 5.51
C ARG A 159 -8.40 -1.89 6.95
N PHE A 160 -9.14 -0.81 7.18
CA PHE A 160 -9.36 -0.30 8.52
C PHE A 160 -10.72 0.38 8.69
N ARG A 161 -11.16 0.54 9.96
CA ARG A 161 -12.45 1.10 10.35
C ARG A 161 -12.34 2.13 11.48
N GLN A 162 -11.17 2.69 11.69
CA GLN A 162 -10.92 3.73 12.68
C GLN A 162 -11.56 5.05 12.23
N PRO A 163 -12.58 5.58 12.96
CA PRO A 163 -13.35 6.74 12.53
C PRO A 163 -12.53 8.00 12.31
N GLU A 164 -11.56 8.29 13.19
CA GLU A 164 -10.72 9.47 13.08
C GLU A 164 -9.75 9.39 11.90
N ALA A 165 -9.14 8.20 11.69
CA ALA A 165 -8.28 7.98 10.55
C ALA A 165 -9.05 8.08 9.22
N ILE A 166 -10.29 7.58 9.19
CA ILE A 166 -11.17 7.71 8.03
C ILE A 166 -11.56 9.18 7.82
N ARG A 167 -11.90 9.91 8.87
CA ARG A 167 -12.27 11.35 8.80
C ARG A 167 -11.11 12.18 8.24
N GLU A 168 -9.90 11.97 8.72
CA GLU A 168 -8.72 12.69 8.19
C GLU A 168 -8.48 12.33 6.72
N LEU A 169 -8.62 11.04 6.36
CA LEU A 169 -8.46 10.59 4.98
C LEU A 169 -9.51 11.22 4.04
N GLU A 170 -10.75 11.41 4.53
CA GLU A 170 -11.79 12.13 3.81
C GLU A 170 -11.48 13.63 3.67
N ASP A 171 -10.96 14.27 4.70
CA ASP A 171 -10.57 15.69 4.64
C ASP A 171 -9.38 15.89 3.67
N ILE A 172 -8.45 14.93 3.60
CA ILE A 172 -7.38 14.89 2.58
C ILE A 172 -7.99 14.72 1.18
N PHE A 173 -8.93 13.79 1.03
CA PHE A 173 -9.60 13.57 -0.24
C PHE A 173 -10.35 14.83 -0.71
N GLU A 174 -11.12 15.47 0.16
CA GLU A 174 -11.85 16.69 -0.19
C GLU A 174 -10.91 17.84 -0.55
N THR A 175 -9.79 17.99 0.18
CA THR A 175 -8.72 18.95 -0.16
C THR A 175 -8.25 18.76 -1.60
N ASP A 176 -7.90 17.52 -1.95
CA ASP A 176 -7.39 17.19 -3.28
C ASP A 176 -8.50 17.21 -4.35
N TRP A 177 -9.72 16.86 -3.98
CA TRP A 177 -10.88 16.88 -4.87
C TRP A 177 -11.34 18.29 -5.22
N ILE A 178 -11.41 19.18 -4.25
CA ILE A 178 -11.87 20.56 -4.44
C ILE A 178 -10.72 21.44 -4.96
N GLY A 179 -9.48 21.12 -4.58
CA GLY A 179 -8.29 21.93 -4.87
C GLY A 179 -8.08 23.06 -3.85
N GLU A 180 -8.76 23.01 -2.71
CA GLU A 180 -8.66 23.97 -1.62
C GLU A 180 -8.46 23.24 -0.31
N LEU A 181 -7.49 23.69 0.51
CA LEU A 181 -7.16 23.04 1.77
C LEU A 181 -8.35 23.02 2.72
N GLN A 182 -8.82 21.83 3.03
CA GLN A 182 -9.85 21.59 4.02
C GLN A 182 -9.21 21.53 5.41
N ARG A 183 -9.77 22.30 6.36
CA ARG A 183 -9.38 22.24 7.77
C ARG A 183 -10.42 21.45 8.54
N PRO A 184 -10.03 20.57 9.47
CA PRO A 184 -10.99 19.80 10.24
C PRO A 184 -11.83 20.74 11.10
N SER A 185 -13.13 20.49 11.19
CA SER A 185 -14.05 21.26 12.04
C SER A 185 -13.76 21.08 13.55
N THR A 186 -13.19 19.93 13.89
CA THR A 186 -12.70 19.58 15.25
C THR A 186 -11.32 18.92 15.10
N ALA A 187 -10.47 19.05 16.11
CA ALA A 187 -9.20 18.32 16.14
C ALA A 187 -9.45 16.82 16.02
N TYR A 188 -8.50 16.11 15.37
CA TYR A 188 -8.53 14.66 15.37
C TYR A 188 -8.13 14.12 16.75
N ASP A 189 -8.78 13.03 17.15
CA ASP A 189 -8.50 12.32 18.42
C ASP A 189 -7.55 11.15 18.15
N PHE A 190 -6.27 11.45 18.00
CA PHE A 190 -5.22 10.48 17.79
C PHE A 190 -4.29 10.33 19.00
N PRO A 191 -3.74 9.12 19.24
CA PRO A 191 -4.01 7.88 18.52
C PRO A 191 -5.39 7.29 18.84
N GLU A 192 -6.01 6.64 17.86
CA GLU A 192 -7.23 5.88 18.09
C GLU A 192 -6.89 4.49 18.66
N HIS A 193 -7.55 4.13 19.74
CA HIS A 193 -7.37 2.84 20.39
C HIS A 193 -8.27 1.77 19.76
N THR A 194 -7.69 0.63 19.43
CA THR A 194 -8.43 -0.53 18.92
C THR A 194 -8.75 -1.54 20.03
N ALA A 195 -9.72 -2.40 19.80
CA ALA A 195 -10.13 -3.42 20.77
C ALA A 195 -9.04 -4.47 21.05
N ASP A 196 -8.10 -4.68 20.14
CA ASP A 196 -6.95 -5.58 20.29
C ASP A 196 -5.70 -4.89 20.86
N GLY A 197 -5.86 -3.63 21.31
CA GLY A 197 -4.80 -2.88 22.02
C GLY A 197 -3.78 -2.21 21.12
N ALA A 198 -4.14 -1.91 19.86
CA ALA A 198 -3.31 -1.07 18.99
C ALA A 198 -3.71 0.41 19.12
N ASP A 199 -2.72 1.28 18.96
CA ASP A 199 -2.87 2.71 18.77
C ASP A 199 -2.64 3.02 17.30
N VAL A 200 -3.59 3.71 16.66
CA VAL A 200 -3.57 4.01 15.22
C VAL A 200 -3.56 5.50 14.98
N THR A 201 -2.66 5.96 14.11
CA THR A 201 -2.58 7.35 13.67
C THR A 201 -2.41 7.40 12.15
N LEU A 202 -3.26 8.16 11.46
CA LEU A 202 -3.05 8.46 10.05
C LEU A 202 -1.94 9.51 9.92
N VAL A 203 -1.05 9.31 8.94
CA VAL A 203 0.00 10.26 8.58
C VAL A 203 0.02 10.46 7.08
N ALA A 204 0.41 11.64 6.63
CA ALA A 204 0.35 11.96 5.21
C ALA A 204 1.42 12.97 4.77
N SER A 205 1.59 13.13 3.46
CA SER A 205 2.46 14.13 2.81
C SER A 205 1.77 14.70 1.55
N PRO A 206 2.28 15.80 1.01
CA PRO A 206 3.38 16.62 1.51
C PRO A 206 2.91 17.66 2.52
N ARG A 207 3.84 18.14 3.33
CA ARG A 207 3.64 19.31 4.19
C ARG A 207 3.10 20.49 3.39
N GLY A 208 2.25 21.33 4.01
CA GLY A 208 1.63 22.50 3.38
C GLY A 208 0.30 22.21 2.68
N THR A 209 -0.11 20.94 2.61
CA THR A 209 -1.36 20.52 1.97
C THR A 209 -2.19 19.57 2.83
N LEU A 210 -1.86 19.49 4.13
CA LEU A 210 -2.53 18.59 5.07
C LEU A 210 -3.62 19.32 5.85
N PRO A 211 -4.74 18.66 6.18
CA PRO A 211 -5.76 19.21 7.08
C PRO A 211 -5.18 19.65 8.42
N ASP A 212 -4.31 18.84 9.01
CA ASP A 212 -3.51 19.16 10.19
C ASP A 212 -2.03 18.81 9.96
N GLU A 213 -1.16 19.83 9.96
CA GLU A 213 0.28 19.68 9.64
C GLU A 213 1.06 18.84 10.64
N LYS A 214 0.54 18.60 11.86
CA LYS A 214 1.20 17.75 12.85
C LYS A 214 1.26 16.29 12.43
N PHE A 215 0.42 15.86 11.47
CA PHE A 215 0.40 14.51 10.94
C PHE A 215 1.24 14.34 9.66
N TRP A 216 2.16 15.28 9.42
CA TRP A 216 3.16 15.06 8.37
C TRP A 216 4.00 13.82 8.68
N ASP A 217 4.08 12.91 7.72
CA ASP A 217 4.61 11.55 7.89
C ASP A 217 6.10 11.49 8.22
N LEU A 218 6.95 12.38 7.68
CA LEU A 218 8.40 12.32 7.88
C LEU A 218 8.83 12.43 9.36
N PRO A 219 8.39 13.44 10.15
CA PRO A 219 8.75 13.50 11.57
C PRO A 219 8.28 12.29 12.36
N ALA A 220 7.12 11.76 12.04
CA ALA A 220 6.56 10.59 12.71
C ALA A 220 7.38 9.33 12.42
N LEU A 221 7.81 9.11 11.18
CA LEU A 221 8.72 8.02 10.83
C LEU A 221 10.09 8.16 11.50
N VAL A 222 10.64 9.36 11.54
CA VAL A 222 11.91 9.64 12.25
C VAL A 222 11.77 9.30 13.74
N GLU A 223 10.66 9.65 14.37
CA GLU A 223 10.40 9.35 15.79
C GLU A 223 10.38 7.84 16.04
N ILE A 224 9.61 7.08 15.26
CA ILE A 224 9.51 5.63 15.48
C ILE A 224 10.84 4.93 15.26
N VAL A 225 11.64 5.34 14.26
CA VAL A 225 12.99 4.81 14.03
C VAL A 225 13.93 5.16 15.19
N ASN A 226 13.88 6.38 15.70
CA ASN A 226 14.67 6.79 16.85
C ASN A 226 14.31 6.04 18.14
N SER A 227 13.06 5.60 18.30
CA SER A 227 12.58 4.83 19.46
C SER A 227 13.08 3.38 19.48
N ALA A 228 13.62 2.87 18.36
CA ALA A 228 14.07 1.49 18.21
C ALA A 228 15.11 1.07 19.25
N ARG A 229 14.93 -0.13 19.81
CA ARG A 229 15.83 -0.73 20.82
C ARG A 229 16.42 -2.07 20.37
N LYS A 230 15.77 -2.79 19.46
CA LYS A 230 16.16 -4.13 18.99
C LYS A 230 16.34 -4.18 17.49
N SER A 231 15.34 -3.72 16.73
CA SER A 231 15.32 -3.86 15.27
C SER A 231 14.58 -2.72 14.59
N VAL A 232 15.08 -2.34 13.41
CA VAL A 232 14.39 -1.52 12.40
C VAL A 232 14.39 -2.32 11.12
N ARG A 233 13.23 -2.65 10.60
CA ARG A 233 13.04 -3.40 9.36
C ARG A 233 12.24 -2.57 8.39
N VAL A 234 12.76 -2.34 7.20
CA VAL A 234 12.15 -1.48 6.18
C VAL A 234 12.08 -2.23 4.87
N GLN A 235 10.93 -2.21 4.22
CA GLN A 235 10.80 -2.61 2.82
C GLN A 235 10.22 -1.45 2.01
N ALA A 236 10.83 -1.18 0.87
CA ALA A 236 10.37 -0.19 -0.11
C ALA A 236 10.78 -0.61 -1.52
N LEU A 237 10.15 -0.02 -2.54
CA LEU A 237 10.58 -0.23 -3.93
C LEU A 237 11.99 0.34 -4.12
N THR A 238 12.18 1.59 -3.66
CA THR A 238 13.39 2.38 -3.85
C THR A 238 13.79 3.10 -2.56
N TYR A 239 15.05 3.51 -2.52
CA TYR A 239 15.63 4.29 -1.43
C TYR A 239 16.57 5.35 -2.00
N SER A 240 16.47 6.56 -1.49
CA SER A 240 17.53 7.56 -1.58
C SER A 240 17.60 8.34 -0.27
N GLU A 241 18.69 9.07 -0.08
CA GLU A 241 18.92 9.78 1.18
C GLU A 241 17.79 10.80 1.47
N VAL A 242 17.13 10.60 2.60
CA VAL A 242 16.27 11.58 3.28
C VAL A 242 17.01 11.94 4.56
N PRO A 243 17.62 13.13 4.69
CA PRO A 243 18.60 13.42 5.73
C PRO A 243 18.18 13.02 7.14
N ASP A 244 17.00 13.45 7.62
CA ASP A 244 16.53 13.18 8.97
C ASP A 244 16.29 11.69 9.20
N LEU A 245 15.75 10.99 8.20
CA LEU A 245 15.44 9.56 8.28
C LEU A 245 16.70 8.70 8.16
N SER A 246 17.62 9.10 7.28
CA SER A 246 18.93 8.45 7.12
C SER A 246 19.78 8.59 8.39
N ASP A 247 19.76 9.76 9.03
CA ASP A 247 20.41 10.01 10.31
C ASP A 247 19.78 9.17 11.46
N ALA A 248 18.46 9.02 11.48
CA ALA A 248 17.77 8.16 12.44
C ALA A 248 18.18 6.69 12.28
N LEU A 249 18.26 6.16 11.05
CA LEU A 249 18.77 4.81 10.77
C LEU A 249 20.21 4.63 11.23
N LEU A 250 21.09 5.60 10.93
CA LEU A 250 22.48 5.59 11.36
C LEU A 250 22.60 5.58 12.89
N LYS A 251 21.86 6.44 13.58
CA LYS A 251 21.81 6.50 15.06
C LYS A 251 21.29 5.20 15.65
N ALA A 252 20.28 4.57 15.06
CA ALA A 252 19.79 3.27 15.49
C ALA A 252 20.90 2.20 15.37
N ALA A 253 21.56 2.10 14.22
CA ALA A 253 22.68 1.19 14.00
C ALA A 253 23.86 1.45 14.97
N ALA A 254 24.15 2.73 15.27
CA ALA A 254 25.18 3.12 16.21
C ALA A 254 24.87 2.69 17.66
N ARG A 255 23.59 2.60 18.02
CA ARG A 255 23.15 2.06 19.33
C ARG A 255 23.17 0.53 19.39
N GLY A 256 23.53 -0.17 18.30
CA GLY A 256 23.52 -1.63 18.23
C GLY A 256 22.16 -2.23 17.85
N VAL A 257 21.22 -1.41 17.38
CA VAL A 257 19.95 -1.87 16.84
C VAL A 257 20.20 -2.56 15.48
N SER A 258 19.58 -3.72 15.24
CA SER A 258 19.62 -4.39 13.93
C SER A 258 18.81 -3.58 12.93
N VAL A 259 19.47 -3.03 11.91
CA VAL A 259 18.80 -2.23 10.86
C VAL A 259 18.88 -3.00 9.55
N GLN A 260 17.73 -3.35 8.98
CA GLN A 260 17.59 -4.19 7.81
C GLN A 260 16.68 -3.55 6.76
N LEU A 261 17.13 -3.48 5.50
CA LEU A 261 16.39 -2.93 4.37
C LEU A 261 16.22 -3.97 3.27
N ILE A 262 14.99 -4.11 2.76
CA ILE A 262 14.68 -4.82 1.51
C ILE A 262 14.29 -3.81 0.46
N LEU A 263 14.97 -3.84 -0.69
CA LEU A 263 14.70 -2.98 -1.84
C LEU A 263 14.54 -3.84 -3.09
N SER A 264 13.73 -3.36 -4.04
CA SER A 264 13.61 -4.03 -5.33
C SER A 264 14.85 -3.84 -6.18
N ASP A 265 15.15 -4.79 -7.04
CA ASP A 265 16.16 -4.68 -8.08
C ASP A 265 15.77 -3.71 -9.22
N TRP A 266 14.50 -3.28 -9.24
CA TRP A 266 13.95 -2.36 -10.24
C TRP A 266 14.74 -1.06 -10.41
N GLU A 267 15.04 -0.38 -9.29
CA GLU A 267 15.59 0.99 -9.30
C GLU A 267 17.08 1.04 -8.87
N LEU A 268 17.84 0.01 -9.22
CA LEU A 268 19.29 -0.01 -8.99
C LEU A 268 20.04 0.90 -9.97
N ARG A 269 19.63 2.16 -10.02
CA ARG A 269 20.25 3.23 -10.84
C ARG A 269 21.51 3.77 -10.16
N PRO A 270 22.38 4.48 -10.88
CA PRO A 270 23.62 5.02 -10.31
C PRO A 270 23.42 5.82 -9.02
N LYS A 271 22.36 6.66 -8.95
CA LYS A 271 22.03 7.45 -7.75
C LYS A 271 21.65 6.54 -6.56
N THR A 272 20.78 5.57 -6.77
CA THR A 272 20.37 4.59 -5.74
C THR A 272 21.57 3.78 -5.28
N LEU A 273 22.38 3.26 -6.21
CA LEU A 273 23.58 2.50 -5.87
C LEU A 273 24.60 3.33 -5.08
N ALA A 274 24.77 4.61 -5.42
CA ALA A 274 25.62 5.52 -4.66
C ALA A 274 25.11 5.71 -3.24
N ALA A 275 23.80 5.93 -3.05
CA ALA A 275 23.19 6.06 -1.74
C ALA A 275 23.34 4.78 -0.91
N LEU A 276 23.10 3.60 -1.49
CA LEU A 276 23.25 2.32 -0.80
C LEU A 276 24.70 2.01 -0.41
N ARG A 277 25.66 2.36 -1.28
CA ARG A 277 27.09 2.21 -0.98
C ARG A 277 27.56 3.16 0.12
N ALA A 278 26.93 4.31 0.27
CA ALA A 278 27.21 5.30 1.30
C ALA A 278 26.58 4.96 2.67
N LEU A 279 25.59 4.05 2.74
CA LEU A 279 25.01 3.63 4.01
C LEU A 279 26.08 3.05 4.94
N ASP A 280 25.90 3.25 6.23
CA ASP A 280 26.75 2.63 7.26
C ASP A 280 26.80 1.10 7.07
N PRO A 281 27.98 0.46 7.11
CA PRO A 281 28.10 -0.99 6.95
C PRO A 281 27.29 -1.85 7.92
N ARG A 282 26.90 -1.30 9.07
CA ARG A 282 26.03 -1.96 10.05
C ARG A 282 24.59 -2.06 9.59
N ILE A 283 24.19 -1.27 8.60
CA ILE A 283 22.85 -1.35 7.97
C ILE A 283 22.91 -2.44 6.90
N GLU A 284 22.18 -3.52 7.14
CA GLU A 284 22.09 -4.64 6.21
C GLU A 284 21.07 -4.34 5.11
N VAL A 285 21.46 -4.57 3.87
CA VAL A 285 20.58 -4.37 2.70
C VAL A 285 20.49 -5.67 1.92
N ARG A 286 19.27 -6.05 1.54
CA ARG A 286 19.02 -7.11 0.55
C ARG A 286 18.30 -6.54 -0.65
N ILE A 287 18.73 -6.98 -1.82
CA ILE A 287 18.06 -6.70 -3.09
C ILE A 287 17.14 -7.87 -3.42
N PHE A 288 15.90 -7.53 -3.68
CA PHE A 288 14.86 -8.51 -3.95
C PHE A 288 14.55 -8.55 -5.45
N THR A 289 14.70 -9.72 -6.04
CA THR A 289 14.44 -9.99 -7.46
C THR A 289 13.29 -10.96 -7.60
N VAL A 290 12.14 -10.50 -8.08
CA VAL A 290 11.02 -11.36 -8.42
C VAL A 290 11.28 -12.03 -9.77
N PRO A 291 11.24 -13.37 -9.89
CA PRO A 291 11.52 -14.06 -11.14
C PRO A 291 10.53 -13.66 -12.25
N ALA A 292 10.98 -13.73 -13.50
CA ALA A 292 10.11 -13.49 -14.66
C ALA A 292 8.90 -14.44 -14.65
N ALA A 293 7.76 -13.96 -15.15
CA ALA A 293 6.58 -14.81 -15.34
C ALA A 293 6.81 -15.82 -16.49
N SER A 294 6.15 -16.97 -16.44
CA SER A 294 6.21 -17.99 -17.50
C SER A 294 5.72 -17.45 -18.86
N SER A 295 4.80 -16.48 -18.84
CA SER A 295 4.33 -15.74 -20.02
C SER A 295 5.38 -14.79 -20.62
N GLY A 296 6.53 -14.64 -19.97
CA GLY A 296 7.62 -13.77 -20.41
C GLY A 296 7.64 -12.40 -19.72
N PHE A 297 8.22 -11.41 -20.42
CA PHE A 297 8.41 -10.07 -19.87
C PHE A 297 7.10 -9.29 -19.79
N ILE A 298 6.76 -8.85 -18.58
CA ILE A 298 5.62 -7.95 -18.30
C ILE A 298 6.20 -6.58 -17.92
N PRO A 299 5.92 -5.51 -18.69
CA PRO A 299 6.41 -4.18 -18.37
C PRO A 299 5.89 -3.69 -17.01
N PHE A 300 6.77 -3.08 -16.21
CA PHE A 300 6.45 -2.52 -14.90
C PHE A 300 5.85 -3.52 -13.89
N ALA A 301 6.26 -4.79 -13.97
CA ALA A 301 5.83 -5.86 -13.08
C ALA A 301 7.03 -6.68 -12.56
N ARG A 302 6.75 -7.69 -11.77
CA ARG A 302 7.74 -8.61 -11.17
C ARG A 302 8.73 -7.87 -10.26
N VAL A 303 8.18 -7.05 -9.37
CA VAL A 303 8.93 -6.24 -8.39
C VAL A 303 8.32 -6.41 -7.00
N VAL A 304 9.09 -6.10 -5.96
CA VAL A 304 8.54 -5.82 -4.63
C VAL A 304 8.21 -4.33 -4.56
N HIS A 305 6.98 -4.02 -4.22
CA HIS A 305 6.48 -2.65 -4.20
C HIS A 305 5.81 -2.27 -2.87
N ALA A 306 5.69 -3.20 -1.93
CA ALA A 306 5.22 -2.93 -0.58
C ALA A 306 6.09 -1.86 0.11
N LYS A 307 5.47 -0.93 0.82
CA LYS A 307 6.13 0.14 1.56
C LYS A 307 5.68 0.10 3.00
N TYR A 308 6.54 -0.38 3.86
CA TYR A 308 6.30 -0.47 5.29
C TYR A 308 7.60 -0.47 6.07
N CYS A 309 7.50 -0.17 7.35
CA CYS A 309 8.55 -0.48 8.30
C CYS A 309 7.96 -1.09 9.57
N VAL A 310 8.78 -1.84 10.28
CA VAL A 310 8.44 -2.39 11.59
C VAL A 310 9.60 -2.21 12.55
N ILE A 311 9.27 -1.73 13.76
CA ILE A 311 10.21 -1.37 14.81
C ILE A 311 9.97 -2.32 15.99
N ASP A 312 11.00 -3.08 16.34
CA ASP A 312 11.01 -4.00 17.50
C ASP A 312 9.88 -5.07 17.46
N GLY A 313 9.21 -5.27 16.32
CA GLY A 313 8.02 -6.11 16.20
C GLY A 313 6.78 -5.55 16.92
N ALA A 314 6.82 -4.30 17.39
CA ALA A 314 5.81 -3.70 18.25
C ALA A 314 5.15 -2.46 17.62
N ARG A 315 5.87 -1.73 16.78
CA ARG A 315 5.37 -0.54 16.08
C ARG A 315 5.53 -0.74 14.57
N GLY A 316 4.55 -0.34 13.78
CA GLY A 316 4.57 -0.46 12.33
C GLY A 316 4.12 0.81 11.63
N TRP A 317 4.59 0.97 10.40
CA TRP A 317 4.02 1.89 9.43
C TRP A 317 3.76 1.15 8.13
N VAL A 318 2.59 1.35 7.56
CA VAL A 318 2.23 0.89 6.21
C VAL A 318 1.75 2.10 5.43
N GLY A 319 2.29 2.31 4.22
CA GLY A 319 1.94 3.51 3.46
C GLY A 319 2.16 3.39 1.97
N THR A 320 1.94 4.51 1.29
CA THR A 320 2.00 4.60 -0.17
C THR A 320 3.34 5.13 -0.69
N GLY A 321 4.13 5.81 0.16
CA GLY A 321 5.37 6.49 -0.19
C GLY A 321 6.61 5.60 -0.14
N ASN A 322 7.53 5.76 -1.11
CA ASN A 322 8.89 5.21 -0.97
C ASN A 322 9.74 6.09 -0.05
N TRP A 323 10.90 5.57 0.36
CA TRP A 323 11.84 6.29 1.22
C TRP A 323 12.81 7.14 0.40
N GLU A 324 12.25 8.18 -0.23
CA GLU A 324 12.98 9.18 -1.03
C GLU A 324 12.37 10.58 -0.79
N PRO A 325 13.14 11.68 -0.94
CA PRO A 325 12.68 13.03 -0.60
C PRO A 325 11.37 13.44 -1.27
N ASP A 326 11.18 13.13 -2.55
CA ASP A 326 10.01 13.56 -3.30
C ASP A 326 8.69 13.00 -2.76
N TYR A 327 8.74 11.84 -2.09
CA TYR A 327 7.55 11.25 -1.47
C TYR A 327 7.12 11.98 -0.21
N PHE A 328 8.03 12.62 0.51
CA PHE A 328 7.74 13.38 1.73
C PHE A 328 7.42 14.85 1.47
N PHE A 329 8.01 15.43 0.40
CA PHE A 329 7.99 16.88 0.19
C PHE A 329 7.18 17.34 -1.02
N LYS A 330 6.88 16.47 -2.01
CA LYS A 330 6.28 16.89 -3.28
C LYS A 330 5.03 16.12 -3.68
N SER A 331 4.84 14.90 -3.18
CA SER A 331 3.74 14.05 -3.60
C SER A 331 2.77 13.75 -2.47
N ARG A 332 1.48 13.63 -2.82
CA ARG A 332 0.44 13.13 -1.92
C ARG A 332 0.69 11.67 -1.63
N ASN A 333 0.99 11.37 -0.38
CA ASN A 333 1.03 10.03 0.17
C ASN A 333 0.24 9.97 1.46
N VAL A 334 -0.14 8.77 1.85
CA VAL A 334 -0.83 8.46 3.10
C VAL A 334 -0.25 7.19 3.71
N GLY A 335 -0.37 7.04 5.02
CA GLY A 335 0.05 5.85 5.73
C GLY A 335 -0.57 5.76 7.12
N LEU A 336 -0.58 4.56 7.69
CA LEU A 336 -0.95 4.33 9.07
C LEU A 336 0.27 4.01 9.90
N LEU A 337 0.44 4.72 11.01
CA LEU A 337 1.26 4.31 12.15
C LEU A 337 0.41 3.45 13.06
N ILE A 338 0.94 2.30 13.47
CA ILE A 338 0.24 1.33 14.29
C ILE A 338 1.20 0.90 15.40
N ASP A 339 0.84 1.19 16.65
CA ASP A 339 1.61 0.85 17.84
C ASP A 339 0.86 -0.22 18.65
N GLY A 340 1.46 -1.39 18.81
CA GLY A 340 0.81 -2.53 19.45
C GLY A 340 -0.14 -3.33 18.55
N GLY A 341 -0.90 -4.23 19.15
CA GLY A 341 -1.84 -5.12 18.43
C GLY A 341 -1.15 -6.17 17.54
N GLN A 342 -1.87 -6.68 16.56
CA GLN A 342 -1.42 -7.79 15.71
C GLN A 342 -0.66 -7.32 14.45
N ILE A 343 -0.94 -6.15 13.93
CA ILE A 343 -0.37 -5.68 12.66
C ILE A 343 1.16 -5.59 12.69
N PRO A 344 1.82 -5.00 13.70
CA PRO A 344 3.29 -4.98 13.75
C PRO A 344 3.92 -6.38 13.76
N LEU A 345 3.28 -7.34 14.43
CA LEU A 345 3.74 -8.74 14.45
C LEU A 345 3.61 -9.40 13.06
N GLN A 346 2.50 -9.14 12.36
CA GLN A 346 2.30 -9.63 10.99
C GLN A 346 3.30 -8.98 10.03
N LEU A 347 3.58 -7.68 10.16
CA LEU A 347 4.60 -6.97 9.37
C LEU A 347 6.00 -7.55 9.62
N ASP A 348 6.32 -7.88 10.87
CA ASP A 348 7.59 -8.48 11.25
C ASP A 348 7.75 -9.88 10.63
N ALA A 349 6.70 -10.69 10.67
CA ALA A 349 6.65 -12.01 10.05
C ALA A 349 6.74 -11.92 8.52
N PHE A 350 6.03 -10.96 7.91
CA PHE A 350 6.07 -10.69 6.47
C PHE A 350 7.49 -10.30 6.02
N PHE A 351 8.14 -9.38 6.76
CA PHE A 351 9.51 -9.00 6.51
C PHE A 351 10.47 -10.18 6.64
N ALA A 352 10.37 -10.96 7.73
CA ALA A 352 11.24 -12.11 7.96
C ALA A 352 11.11 -13.16 6.85
N GLY A 353 9.88 -13.40 6.38
CA GLY A 353 9.64 -14.29 5.25
C GLY A 353 10.27 -13.79 3.95
N ASN A 354 10.17 -12.50 3.66
CA ASN A 354 10.80 -11.89 2.49
C ASN A 354 12.33 -11.90 2.62
N TRP A 355 12.85 -11.51 3.78
CA TRP A 355 14.28 -11.50 4.07
C TRP A 355 14.93 -12.85 3.86
N ASN A 356 14.29 -13.93 4.28
CA ASN A 356 14.81 -15.29 4.21
C ASN A 356 14.41 -16.02 2.92
N SER A 357 13.67 -15.37 2.02
CA SER A 357 13.25 -15.98 0.75
C SER A 357 14.44 -16.17 -0.20
N PRO A 358 14.34 -17.11 -1.17
CA PRO A 358 15.37 -17.28 -2.19
C PRO A 358 15.48 -16.08 -3.14
N TYR A 359 14.55 -15.14 -3.07
CA TYR A 359 14.50 -13.96 -3.93
C TYR A 359 15.29 -12.77 -3.38
N ALA A 360 15.64 -12.77 -2.08
CA ALA A 360 16.34 -11.68 -1.39
C ALA A 360 17.84 -12.00 -1.23
N ALA A 361 18.69 -11.36 -2.01
CA ALA A 361 20.14 -11.52 -1.96
C ALA A 361 20.81 -10.35 -1.21
N PRO A 362 21.87 -10.57 -0.40
CA PRO A 362 22.65 -9.49 0.19
C PRO A 362 23.16 -8.50 -0.86
N PHE A 363 23.06 -7.20 -0.55
CA PHE A 363 23.64 -6.17 -1.40
C PHE A 363 25.17 -6.19 -1.29
N ASP A 364 25.84 -6.48 -2.40
CA ASP A 364 27.29 -6.42 -2.49
C ASP A 364 27.72 -5.01 -2.92
N ARG A 365 28.38 -4.26 -2.03
CA ARG A 365 28.80 -2.87 -2.26
C ARG A 365 29.86 -2.73 -3.35
N THR A 366 30.55 -3.82 -3.68
CA THR A 366 31.63 -3.85 -4.67
C THR A 366 31.17 -4.30 -6.06
N ARG A 367 30.00 -4.95 -6.11
CA ARG A 367 29.45 -5.48 -7.35
C ARG A 367 28.89 -4.37 -8.24
N GLU A 368 29.11 -4.50 -9.56
CA GLU A 368 28.36 -3.74 -10.55
C GLU A 368 26.96 -4.33 -10.74
N TYR A 369 25.95 -3.47 -10.64
CA TYR A 369 24.55 -3.80 -10.85
C TYR A 369 24.06 -3.15 -12.13
N SER A 370 23.43 -3.91 -12.98
CA SER A 370 22.70 -3.37 -14.14
C SER A 370 21.25 -3.24 -13.77
N PRO A 371 20.60 -2.08 -14.00
CA PRO A 371 19.17 -1.94 -13.79
C PRO A 371 18.40 -2.99 -14.59
N PRO A 372 17.34 -3.59 -14.02
CA PRO A 372 16.54 -4.54 -14.75
C PRO A 372 15.80 -3.85 -15.89
N ARG A 373 15.41 -4.64 -16.88
CA ARG A 373 14.60 -4.15 -17.99
C ARG A 373 13.15 -3.99 -17.53
N ILE A 374 12.71 -2.75 -17.31
CA ILE A 374 11.37 -2.43 -16.78
C ILE A 374 10.32 -2.10 -17.85
N SER A 375 10.76 -1.68 -19.06
CA SER A 375 9.88 -1.38 -20.18
C SER A 375 10.49 -1.82 -21.50
N ARG A 376 9.65 -2.29 -22.43
CA ARG A 376 10.05 -2.55 -23.84
C ARG A 376 9.97 -1.30 -24.71
N ALA A 377 9.33 -0.24 -24.23
CA ALA A 377 9.18 0.97 -25.03
C ALA A 377 10.56 1.49 -25.44
N PRO A 378 10.83 1.68 -26.74
CA PRO A 378 12.10 2.24 -27.19
C PRO A 378 12.32 3.68 -26.76
N GLN A 379 11.27 4.33 -26.26
CA GLN A 379 11.25 5.73 -25.86
C GLN A 379 10.75 5.83 -24.42
N GLY A 380 11.72 5.88 -23.50
CA GLY A 380 11.53 5.92 -22.05
C GLY A 380 10.93 7.20 -21.49
N ARG A 381 9.83 7.73 -22.01
CA ARG A 381 9.16 8.90 -21.43
C ARG A 381 8.28 8.56 -20.20
N ALA A 382 7.78 7.36 -20.08
CA ALA A 382 6.94 6.99 -18.92
C ALA A 382 7.76 6.74 -17.64
N ALA A 383 9.02 6.31 -17.76
CA ALA A 383 9.92 6.13 -16.61
C ALA A 383 10.60 7.43 -16.15
N LEU A 384 10.61 8.45 -17.02
CA LEU A 384 11.28 9.74 -16.75
C LEU A 384 10.41 10.77 -16.02
N LEU A 385 9.12 10.52 -15.85
CA LEU A 385 8.21 11.47 -15.21
C LEU A 385 8.41 11.62 -13.68
N PHE A 386 9.24 10.79 -13.08
CA PHE A 386 9.59 10.91 -11.66
C PHE A 386 10.84 11.74 -11.37
N HIS A 387 11.59 12.19 -12.39
CA HIS A 387 12.94 12.79 -12.21
C HIS A 387 13.18 14.12 -12.90
N GLU A 388 12.19 14.74 -13.53
CA GLU A 388 12.32 16.09 -14.04
C GLU A 388 11.31 17.03 -13.37
N GLY A 389 11.77 17.64 -12.26
CA GLY A 389 11.05 18.70 -11.56
C GLY A 389 11.85 19.13 -10.33
#